data_3af04010b265f35a4bd119fd68ee6c33
#
_entry.id   3af04010b265f35a4bd119fd68ee6c33
#
_cell.length_a   1.000
_cell.length_b   1.000
_cell.length_c   1.000
_cell.angle_alpha   90.00
_cell.angle_beta   90.00
_cell.angle_gamma   90.00
#
_symmetry.space_group_name_H-M   'P 1'
#
loop_
_entity.id
_entity.type
_entity.pdbx_description
1 polymer ?
#
loop_
_entity_poly.entity_id
_entity_poly.type
_entity_poly.pdbx_seq_one_letter_code
_entity_poly.pdbx_strand_id
1 'polypeptide(L)'
;MKIICIGRNYTKHIEELDNEKPKEPVIFMKPDSAILLKNNPFIIPPFSQDIHYEVELLVKINRIGKFIDQKFAHKYYDEIGLGIDFTARDLQSKLKEKGLPWEKAKAFDGSAVIGKFYNKSALDLENIKFQLLKNGQVVQDGESSHMLWKIDELIAYVSQYFTLKIGDVIFTGTPAGVGRVNTNDVLKGTIQNHDAFKVKIK
;
A
#
# COMPACT_ATOMS: atom_id res chain seq x y z
N MET A 1 3.62 0.57 16.14
CA MET A 1 3.74 -0.12 14.83
C MET A 1 4.21 0.90 13.81
N LYS A 2 5.11 0.53 12.88
CA LYS A 2 5.42 1.38 11.71
C LYS A 2 4.64 0.88 10.51
N ILE A 3 4.14 1.81 9.69
CA ILE A 3 3.62 1.52 8.37
C ILE A 3 4.62 2.10 7.38
N ILE A 4 5.28 1.22 6.64
CA ILE A 4 6.34 1.57 5.69
C ILE A 4 5.76 1.38 4.30
N CYS A 5 5.74 2.43 3.49
CA CYS A 5 5.12 2.42 2.17
C CYS A 5 6.18 2.56 1.08
N ILE A 6 5.98 1.81 -0.01
CA ILE A 6 6.86 1.82 -1.18
C ILE A 6 6.13 2.49 -2.35
N GLY A 7 6.60 3.65 -2.73
CA GLY A 7 6.10 4.33 -3.92
C GLY A 7 6.75 3.81 -5.21
N ARG A 8 6.01 3.90 -6.33
CA ARG A 8 6.51 3.61 -7.69
C ARG A 8 7.05 2.20 -7.88
N ASN A 9 6.36 1.18 -7.39
CA ASN A 9 6.78 -0.22 -7.51
C ASN A 9 6.13 -0.99 -8.68
N TYR A 10 5.31 -0.35 -9.51
CA TYR A 10 4.68 -0.94 -10.69
C TYR A 10 4.89 -0.06 -11.92
N THR A 11 5.44 -0.62 -13.00
CA THR A 11 5.80 0.14 -14.22
C THR A 11 4.59 0.85 -14.82
N LYS A 12 3.46 0.16 -15.00
CA LYS A 12 2.23 0.75 -15.58
C LYS A 12 1.68 1.90 -14.73
N HIS A 13 1.80 1.83 -13.40
CA HIS A 13 1.40 2.93 -12.51
C HIS A 13 2.35 4.13 -12.62
N ILE A 14 3.64 3.88 -12.82
CA ILE A 14 4.64 4.94 -13.05
C ILE A 14 4.31 5.70 -14.31
N GLU A 15 3.98 4.98 -15.40
CA GLU A 15 3.58 5.54 -16.69
C GLU A 15 2.24 6.30 -16.60
N GLU A 16 1.23 5.75 -15.88
CA GLU A 16 -0.08 6.38 -15.65
C GLU A 16 0.03 7.77 -15.02
N LEU A 17 1.01 7.97 -14.14
CA LEU A 17 1.22 9.23 -13.42
C LEU A 17 2.35 10.09 -14.02
N ASP A 18 2.85 9.74 -15.21
CA ASP A 18 3.96 10.44 -15.89
C ASP A 18 5.18 10.66 -14.96
N ASN A 19 5.53 9.62 -14.20
CA ASN A 19 6.68 9.66 -13.30
C ASN A 19 7.90 9.01 -13.94
N GLU A 20 9.08 9.45 -13.54
CA GLU A 20 10.32 8.73 -13.85
C GLU A 20 10.40 7.41 -13.09
N LYS A 21 10.91 6.35 -13.76
CA LYS A 21 11.21 5.07 -13.12
C LYS A 21 12.34 5.27 -12.12
N PRO A 22 12.11 4.99 -10.83
CA PRO A 22 13.14 5.18 -9.82
C PRO A 22 14.24 4.12 -9.95
N LYS A 23 15.47 4.49 -9.55
CA LYS A 23 16.61 3.58 -9.51
C LYS A 23 16.62 2.67 -8.28
N GLU A 24 15.88 3.06 -7.24
CA GLU A 24 15.75 2.37 -5.97
C GLU A 24 14.33 2.57 -5.40
N PRO A 25 13.87 1.72 -4.46
CA PRO A 25 12.56 1.87 -3.84
C PRO A 25 12.40 3.22 -3.16
N VAL A 26 11.31 3.93 -3.47
CA VAL A 26 10.96 5.20 -2.82
C VAL A 26 10.21 4.89 -1.54
N ILE A 27 10.79 5.22 -0.38
CA ILE A 27 10.19 4.95 0.93
C ILE A 27 9.53 6.21 1.48
N PHE A 28 8.31 6.04 1.99
CA PHE A 28 7.65 7.00 2.89
C PHE A 28 6.93 6.24 4.01
N MET A 29 6.50 6.94 5.05
CA MET A 29 5.86 6.31 6.18
C MET A 29 4.50 6.90 6.49
N LYS A 30 3.63 6.06 7.09
CA LYS A 30 2.42 6.51 7.76
C LYS A 30 2.54 6.19 9.25
N PRO A 31 2.10 7.08 10.16
CA PRO A 31 1.97 6.75 11.56
C PRO A 31 0.85 5.73 11.78
N ASP A 32 0.80 5.11 12.93
CA ASP A 32 -0.30 4.19 13.28
C ASP A 32 -1.65 4.90 13.43
N SER A 33 -1.66 6.20 13.74
CA SER A 33 -2.88 7.04 13.71
C SER A 33 -3.50 7.17 12.30
N ALA A 34 -2.73 6.91 11.25
CA ALA A 34 -3.25 6.89 9.87
C ALA A 34 -4.14 5.68 9.59
N ILE A 35 -4.19 4.67 10.47
CA ILE A 35 -5.00 3.47 10.25
C ILE A 35 -6.48 3.80 10.36
N LEU A 36 -7.22 3.48 9.29
CA LEU A 36 -8.68 3.47 9.34
C LEU A 36 -9.13 2.32 10.25
N LEU A 37 -9.78 2.63 11.36
CA LEU A 37 -10.26 1.62 12.28
C LEU A 37 -11.28 0.70 11.60
N LYS A 38 -11.20 -0.59 11.92
CA LYS A 38 -12.05 -1.62 11.33
C LYS A 38 -13.54 -1.25 11.50
N ASN A 39 -14.29 -1.45 10.40
CA ASN A 39 -15.72 -1.14 10.27
C ASN A 39 -16.08 0.36 10.26
N ASN A 40 -15.11 1.27 10.40
CA ASN A 40 -15.38 2.68 10.22
C ASN A 40 -15.44 3.02 8.72
N PRO A 41 -16.30 3.97 8.31
CA PRO A 41 -16.21 4.53 6.97
C PRO A 41 -14.97 5.42 6.86
N PHE A 42 -14.42 5.53 5.66
CA PHE A 42 -13.46 6.57 5.36
C PHE A 42 -14.22 7.88 5.11
N ILE A 43 -13.86 8.91 5.86
CA ILE A 43 -14.44 10.25 5.72
C ILE A 43 -13.51 11.07 4.83
N ILE A 44 -14.02 11.61 3.72
CA ILE A 44 -13.21 12.47 2.83
C ILE A 44 -12.80 13.72 3.61
N PRO A 45 -11.50 13.98 3.79
CA PRO A 45 -11.04 15.10 4.58
C PRO A 45 -11.29 16.43 3.84
N PRO A 46 -11.66 17.52 4.54
CA PRO A 46 -12.01 18.81 3.92
C PRO A 46 -10.82 19.53 3.30
N PHE A 47 -9.59 19.13 3.60
CA PHE A 47 -8.36 19.76 3.11
C PHE A 47 -7.96 19.33 1.69
N SER A 48 -8.62 18.33 1.11
CA SER A 48 -8.35 17.84 -0.24
C SER A 48 -9.64 17.67 -1.02
N GLN A 49 -9.58 18.00 -2.30
CA GLN A 49 -10.68 17.79 -3.25
C GLN A 49 -10.46 16.59 -4.15
N ASP A 50 -9.32 15.90 -3.99
CA ASP A 50 -8.91 14.80 -4.88
C ASP A 50 -8.22 13.68 -4.11
N ILE A 51 -9.03 12.89 -3.38
CA ILE A 51 -8.55 11.70 -2.67
C ILE A 51 -8.63 10.49 -3.59
N HIS A 52 -7.48 9.84 -3.81
CA HIS A 52 -7.37 8.63 -4.61
C HIS A 52 -7.23 7.38 -3.75
N TYR A 53 -7.81 6.27 -4.22
CA TYR A 53 -7.51 4.93 -3.72
C TYR A 53 -6.27 4.38 -4.42
N GLU A 54 -5.43 3.68 -3.67
CA GLU A 54 -4.26 2.93 -4.14
C GLU A 54 -4.26 1.57 -3.42
N VAL A 55 -4.73 0.50 -4.10
CA VAL A 55 -4.76 -0.85 -3.51
C VAL A 55 -3.36 -1.45 -3.51
N GLU A 56 -2.94 -2.04 -2.39
CA GLU A 56 -1.60 -2.57 -2.21
C GLU A 56 -1.59 -3.91 -1.47
N LEU A 57 -0.68 -4.80 -1.85
CA LEU A 57 -0.32 -5.92 -1.01
C LEU A 57 0.38 -5.43 0.25
N LEU A 58 0.04 -6.04 1.37
CA LEU A 58 0.58 -5.74 2.69
C LEU A 58 1.40 -6.92 3.20
N VAL A 59 2.61 -6.63 3.69
CA VAL A 59 3.47 -7.65 4.31
C VAL A 59 3.61 -7.34 5.78
N LYS A 60 3.18 -8.28 6.65
CA LYS A 60 3.25 -8.14 8.10
C LYS A 60 4.52 -8.78 8.63
N ILE A 61 5.36 -7.97 9.28
CA ILE A 61 6.63 -8.42 9.84
C ILE A 61 6.39 -9.24 11.11
N ASN A 62 6.97 -10.44 11.16
CA ASN A 62 6.84 -11.40 12.27
C ASN A 62 8.10 -11.53 13.14
N ARG A 63 9.20 -10.85 12.76
CA ARG A 63 10.50 -10.96 13.44
C ARG A 63 11.24 -9.63 13.47
N ILE A 64 11.96 -9.36 14.56
CA ILE A 64 12.83 -8.18 14.66
C ILE A 64 14.06 -8.40 13.77
N GLY A 65 14.44 -7.38 12.98
CA GLY A 65 15.62 -7.43 12.13
C GLY A 65 16.11 -6.08 11.65
N LYS A 66 17.39 -6.02 11.37
CA LYS A 66 18.13 -4.89 10.79
C LYS A 66 19.21 -5.45 9.86
N PHE A 67 19.48 -4.78 8.74
CA PHE A 67 20.45 -5.26 7.73
C PHE A 67 20.19 -6.70 7.28
N ILE A 68 18.93 -7.00 6.98
CA ILE A 68 18.50 -8.35 6.58
C ILE A 68 19.04 -8.64 5.17
N ASP A 69 19.81 -9.73 5.04
CA ASP A 69 20.19 -10.23 3.72
C ASP A 69 18.95 -10.78 2.98
N GLN A 70 18.79 -10.44 1.70
CA GLN A 70 17.64 -10.81 0.87
C GLN A 70 17.34 -12.32 0.92
N LYS A 71 18.37 -13.17 0.91
CA LYS A 71 18.21 -14.63 0.99
C LYS A 71 17.50 -15.13 2.26
N PHE A 72 17.45 -14.29 3.32
CA PHE A 72 16.78 -14.61 4.58
C PHE A 72 15.48 -13.83 4.78
N ALA A 73 15.13 -12.90 3.88
CA ALA A 73 13.99 -12.02 4.03
C ALA A 73 12.66 -12.79 4.16
N HIS A 74 12.52 -13.91 3.45
CA HIS A 74 11.36 -14.81 3.52
C HIS A 74 11.06 -15.35 4.94
N LYS A 75 11.99 -15.26 5.89
CA LYS A 75 11.81 -15.65 7.31
C LYS A 75 11.21 -14.56 8.18
N TYR A 76 11.02 -13.34 7.64
CA TYR A 76 10.58 -12.17 8.38
C TYR A 76 9.10 -11.87 8.20
N TYR A 77 8.38 -12.68 7.44
CA TYR A 77 6.92 -12.58 7.28
C TYR A 77 6.30 -13.96 7.05
N ASP A 78 5.09 -14.15 7.58
CA ASP A 78 4.27 -15.34 7.36
C ASP A 78 2.89 -15.00 6.82
N GLU A 79 2.51 -13.72 6.88
CA GLU A 79 1.19 -13.24 6.52
C GLU A 79 1.29 -12.12 5.49
N ILE A 80 0.46 -12.23 4.44
CA ILE A 80 0.27 -11.22 3.40
C ILE A 80 -1.21 -10.81 3.41
N GLY A 81 -1.46 -9.52 3.34
CA GLY A 81 -2.79 -8.94 3.31
C GLY A 81 -2.99 -8.03 2.12
N LEU A 82 -4.11 -7.33 2.13
CA LEU A 82 -4.42 -6.29 1.15
C LEU A 82 -4.94 -5.05 1.87
N GLY A 83 -4.59 -3.87 1.39
CA GLY A 83 -5.02 -2.61 1.97
C GLY A 83 -5.19 -1.50 0.94
N ILE A 84 -5.43 -0.29 1.44
CA ILE A 84 -5.49 0.92 0.60
C ILE A 84 -4.57 1.97 1.21
N ASP A 85 -3.72 2.57 0.38
CA ASP A 85 -3.01 3.82 0.64
C ASP A 85 -3.84 4.98 0.07
N PHE A 86 -4.72 5.59 0.89
CA PHE A 86 -5.43 6.79 0.46
C PHE A 86 -4.47 7.96 0.33
N THR A 87 -4.59 8.65 -0.81
CA THR A 87 -3.69 9.71 -1.22
C THR A 87 -4.47 10.99 -1.54
N ALA A 88 -4.15 12.08 -0.85
CA ALA A 88 -4.60 13.41 -1.25
C ALA A 88 -3.76 13.86 -2.46
N ARG A 89 -4.24 13.52 -3.67
CA ARG A 89 -3.47 13.65 -4.91
C ARG A 89 -3.10 15.09 -5.24
N ASP A 90 -4.04 16.00 -5.06
CA ASP A 90 -3.84 17.45 -5.23
C ASP A 90 -2.73 18.00 -4.33
N LEU A 91 -2.67 17.56 -3.07
CA LEU A 91 -1.59 17.94 -2.14
C LEU A 91 -0.27 17.28 -2.51
N GLN A 92 -0.30 15.98 -2.87
CA GLN A 92 0.91 15.26 -3.26
C GLN A 92 1.60 15.93 -4.45
N SER A 93 0.85 16.32 -5.49
CA SER A 93 1.38 17.02 -6.66
C SER A 93 2.08 18.30 -6.27
N LYS A 94 1.42 19.15 -5.45
CA LYS A 94 2.00 20.41 -4.95
C LYS A 94 3.27 20.20 -4.10
N LEU A 95 3.30 19.14 -3.28
CA LEU A 95 4.46 18.82 -2.45
C LEU A 95 5.63 18.30 -3.30
N LYS A 96 5.35 17.47 -4.30
CA LYS A 96 6.35 16.96 -5.24
C LYS A 96 7.01 18.08 -6.04
N GLU A 97 6.23 19.00 -6.60
CA GLU A 97 6.74 20.17 -7.35
C GLU A 97 7.72 21.02 -6.52
N LYS A 98 7.52 21.07 -5.21
CA LYS A 98 8.34 21.85 -4.29
C LYS A 98 9.44 21.06 -3.59
N GLY A 99 9.58 19.76 -3.88
CA GLY A 99 10.52 18.89 -3.19
C GLY A 99 10.24 18.73 -1.68
N LEU A 100 8.98 18.89 -1.25
CA LEU A 100 8.58 18.83 0.15
C LEU A 100 8.16 17.41 0.57
N PRO A 101 8.24 17.08 1.88
CA PRO A 101 7.76 15.81 2.43
C PRO A 101 6.28 15.54 2.14
N TRP A 102 5.89 14.25 2.03
CA TRP A 102 4.56 13.82 1.58
C TRP A 102 3.56 13.55 2.71
N GLU A 103 3.93 13.69 3.98
CA GLU A 103 3.12 13.30 5.14
C GLU A 103 1.71 13.88 5.09
N LYS A 104 1.55 15.16 4.72
CA LYS A 104 0.22 15.80 4.60
C LYS A 104 -0.67 15.14 3.56
N ALA A 105 -0.07 14.57 2.50
CA ALA A 105 -0.79 13.93 1.41
C ALA A 105 -0.98 12.42 1.60
N LYS A 106 -0.15 11.79 2.42
CA LYS A 106 -0.04 10.33 2.56
C LYS A 106 -0.30 9.80 3.97
N ALA A 107 -0.05 10.60 5.01
CA ALA A 107 -0.01 10.14 6.39
C ALA A 107 -1.12 10.74 7.28
N PHE A 108 -2.17 11.28 6.69
CA PHE A 108 -3.32 11.81 7.41
C PHE A 108 -4.19 10.70 8.03
N ASP A 109 -4.99 11.05 9.03
CA ASP A 109 -5.84 10.10 9.76
C ASP A 109 -6.79 9.33 8.83
N GLY A 110 -6.84 8.01 8.99
CA GLY A 110 -7.65 7.12 8.17
C GLY A 110 -7.08 6.82 6.77
N SER A 111 -5.89 7.35 6.43
CA SER A 111 -5.30 7.16 5.10
C SER A 111 -4.76 5.75 4.83
N ALA A 112 -4.71 4.88 5.82
CA ALA A 112 -4.26 3.49 5.68
C ALA A 112 -5.39 2.52 6.00
N VAL A 113 -5.87 1.77 5.00
CA VAL A 113 -6.73 0.62 5.23
C VAL A 113 -5.86 -0.61 5.37
N ILE A 114 -5.98 -1.31 6.48
CA ILE A 114 -5.34 -2.61 6.70
C ILE A 114 -6.43 -3.67 6.72
N GLY A 115 -6.49 -4.46 5.65
CA GLY A 115 -7.45 -5.54 5.49
C GLY A 115 -7.02 -6.81 6.22
N LYS A 116 -7.69 -7.89 5.89
CA LYS A 116 -7.42 -9.21 6.46
C LYS A 116 -6.11 -9.76 5.93
N PHE A 117 -5.33 -10.38 6.81
CA PHE A 117 -4.12 -11.10 6.46
C PHE A 117 -4.40 -12.59 6.27
N TYR A 118 -3.66 -13.21 5.37
CA TYR A 118 -3.69 -14.63 5.07
C TYR A 118 -2.28 -15.21 5.21
N ASN A 119 -2.18 -16.44 5.66
CA ASN A 119 -0.88 -17.14 5.72
C ASN A 119 -0.31 -17.25 4.29
N LYS A 120 0.97 -16.94 4.13
CA LYS A 120 1.64 -16.97 2.83
C LYS A 120 1.58 -18.34 2.16
N SER A 121 1.48 -19.44 2.94
CA SER A 121 1.33 -20.79 2.40
C SER A 121 -0.02 -21.07 1.73
N ALA A 122 -1.02 -20.19 1.93
CA ALA A 122 -2.33 -20.25 1.28
C ALA A 122 -2.38 -19.42 -0.01
N LEU A 123 -1.27 -18.77 -0.39
CA LEU A 123 -1.17 -17.88 -1.54
C LEU A 123 -0.12 -18.39 -2.53
N ASP A 124 -0.36 -18.14 -3.81
CA ASP A 124 0.67 -18.31 -4.84
C ASP A 124 1.66 -17.14 -4.76
N LEU A 125 2.78 -17.34 -4.06
CA LEU A 125 3.77 -16.28 -3.83
C LEU A 125 4.52 -15.84 -5.10
N GLU A 126 4.54 -16.66 -6.15
CA GLU A 126 5.17 -16.28 -7.42
C GLU A 126 4.34 -15.24 -8.15
N ASN A 127 3.01 -15.35 -8.05
CA ASN A 127 2.09 -14.40 -8.70
C ASN A 127 0.80 -14.17 -7.91
N ILE A 128 0.89 -13.41 -6.82
CA ILE A 128 -0.29 -13.03 -6.03
C ILE A 128 -1.15 -12.06 -6.86
N LYS A 129 -2.38 -12.48 -7.21
CA LYS A 129 -3.39 -11.65 -7.87
C LYS A 129 -4.26 -10.95 -6.84
N PHE A 130 -4.56 -9.67 -7.08
CA PHE A 130 -5.41 -8.91 -6.18
C PHE A 130 -6.17 -7.82 -6.96
N GLN A 131 -7.36 -7.48 -6.48
CA GLN A 131 -8.24 -6.53 -7.15
C GLN A 131 -8.85 -5.54 -6.16
N LEU A 132 -9.11 -4.33 -6.65
CA LEU A 132 -10.00 -3.37 -6.01
C LEU A 132 -11.25 -3.19 -6.86
N LEU A 133 -12.39 -3.35 -6.22
CA LEU A 133 -13.68 -3.06 -6.80
C LEU A 133 -14.23 -1.76 -6.18
N LYS A 134 -14.71 -0.86 -7.03
CA LYS A 134 -15.47 0.33 -6.63
C LYS A 134 -16.91 0.17 -7.13
N ASN A 135 -17.86 0.15 -6.20
CA ASN A 135 -19.31 -0.04 -6.50
C ASN A 135 -19.59 -1.31 -7.32
N GLY A 136 -18.79 -2.37 -7.08
CA GLY A 136 -18.93 -3.66 -7.78
C GLY A 136 -18.19 -3.77 -9.11
N GLN A 137 -17.57 -2.69 -9.61
CA GLN A 137 -16.76 -2.70 -10.83
C GLN A 137 -15.27 -2.77 -10.46
N VAL A 138 -14.49 -3.62 -11.14
CA VAL A 138 -13.04 -3.70 -10.98
C VAL A 138 -12.41 -2.40 -11.49
N VAL A 139 -11.65 -1.73 -10.63
CA VAL A 139 -10.94 -0.47 -10.94
C VAL A 139 -9.43 -0.61 -10.88
N GLN A 140 -8.91 -1.54 -10.07
CA GLN A 140 -7.50 -1.92 -10.10
C GLN A 140 -7.39 -3.46 -10.15
N ASP A 141 -6.47 -3.96 -10.98
CA ASP A 141 -6.18 -5.38 -11.15
C ASP A 141 -4.66 -5.56 -11.12
N GLY A 142 -4.16 -6.13 -10.04
CA GLY A 142 -2.74 -6.20 -9.74
C GLY A 142 -2.23 -7.63 -9.64
N GLU A 143 -0.97 -7.80 -10.01
CA GLU A 143 -0.22 -9.05 -9.88
C GLU A 143 1.16 -8.76 -9.30
N SER A 144 1.58 -9.53 -8.27
CA SER A 144 2.89 -9.34 -7.63
C SER A 144 4.07 -9.59 -8.57
N SER A 145 3.86 -10.38 -9.63
CA SER A 145 4.85 -10.59 -10.69
C SER A 145 5.23 -9.30 -11.44
N HIS A 146 4.37 -8.28 -11.45
CA HIS A 146 4.62 -6.98 -12.09
C HIS A 146 5.34 -5.96 -11.20
N MET A 147 5.63 -6.30 -9.94
CA MET A 147 6.44 -5.46 -9.06
C MET A 147 7.86 -5.29 -9.59
N LEU A 148 8.40 -4.08 -9.53
CA LEU A 148 9.81 -3.80 -9.82
C LEU A 148 10.73 -4.45 -8.79
N TRP A 149 10.40 -4.30 -7.51
CA TRP A 149 11.09 -4.93 -6.38
C TRP A 149 10.14 -5.87 -5.67
N LYS A 150 10.56 -7.14 -5.55
CA LYS A 150 9.78 -8.19 -4.91
C LYS A 150 9.80 -8.04 -3.38
N ILE A 151 8.91 -8.74 -2.69
CA ILE A 151 8.73 -8.63 -1.23
C ILE A 151 10.07 -8.81 -0.48
N ASP A 152 10.85 -9.82 -0.82
CA ASP A 152 12.12 -10.09 -0.15
C ASP A 152 13.18 -8.99 -0.40
N GLU A 153 13.18 -8.41 -1.60
CA GLU A 153 14.02 -7.27 -1.93
C GLU A 153 13.63 -6.03 -1.13
N LEU A 154 12.31 -5.77 -1.01
CA LEU A 154 11.79 -4.65 -0.22
C LEU A 154 12.16 -4.80 1.27
N ILE A 155 12.00 -5.98 1.87
CA ILE A 155 12.39 -6.25 3.26
C ILE A 155 13.88 -6.00 3.46
N ALA A 156 14.72 -6.54 2.58
CA ALA A 156 16.16 -6.34 2.64
C ALA A 156 16.52 -4.86 2.53
N TYR A 157 15.96 -4.16 1.54
CA TYR A 157 16.21 -2.73 1.31
C TYR A 157 15.75 -1.86 2.49
N VAL A 158 14.51 -2.00 2.93
CA VAL A 158 13.94 -1.23 4.05
C VAL A 158 14.74 -1.45 5.34
N SER A 159 15.21 -2.69 5.58
CA SER A 159 15.96 -3.03 6.78
C SER A 159 17.34 -2.38 6.85
N GLN A 160 17.87 -1.82 5.77
CA GLN A 160 19.12 -1.04 5.79
C GLN A 160 18.93 0.28 6.55
N TYR A 161 17.75 0.87 6.45
CA TYR A 161 17.42 2.16 7.07
C TYR A 161 16.73 2.00 8.43
N PHE A 162 15.79 1.06 8.54
CA PHE A 162 14.90 0.91 9.69
C PHE A 162 15.03 -0.47 10.33
N THR A 163 15.16 -0.53 11.66
CA THR A 163 14.93 -1.79 12.37
C THR A 163 13.48 -2.19 12.23
N LEU A 164 13.23 -3.32 11.57
CA LEU A 164 11.90 -3.91 11.50
C LEU A 164 11.53 -4.54 12.84
N LYS A 165 10.28 -4.35 13.27
CA LYS A 165 9.73 -4.92 14.50
C LYS A 165 8.51 -5.78 14.19
N ILE A 166 8.22 -6.73 15.07
CA ILE A 166 7.01 -7.55 14.99
C ILE A 166 5.78 -6.63 14.94
N GLY A 167 4.91 -6.88 13.98
CA GLY A 167 3.69 -6.10 13.75
C GLY A 167 3.89 -4.88 12.85
N ASP A 168 5.11 -4.53 12.43
CA ASP A 168 5.30 -3.54 11.37
C ASP A 168 4.68 -4.05 10.06
N VAL A 169 4.14 -3.14 9.25
CA VAL A 169 3.49 -3.47 7.97
C VAL A 169 4.19 -2.73 6.85
N ILE A 170 4.51 -3.45 5.78
CA ILE A 170 5.03 -2.87 4.53
C ILE A 170 3.90 -2.85 3.51
N PHE A 171 3.56 -1.68 3.01
CA PHE A 171 2.75 -1.45 1.83
C PHE A 171 3.67 -1.51 0.61
N THR A 172 3.38 -2.40 -0.35
CA THR A 172 4.35 -2.79 -1.38
C THR A 172 4.25 -2.00 -2.68
N GLY A 173 3.39 -1.00 -2.73
CA GLY A 173 3.09 -0.23 -3.93
C GLY A 173 1.81 -0.68 -4.62
N THR A 174 1.23 0.22 -5.41
CA THR A 174 -0.06 0.04 -6.08
C THR A 174 0.11 -0.19 -7.59
N PRO A 175 -0.74 -1.02 -8.23
CA PRO A 175 -0.80 -1.14 -9.68
C PRO A 175 -1.50 0.06 -10.32
N ALA A 176 -1.53 0.15 -11.65
CA ALA A 176 -2.30 1.14 -12.40
C ALA A 176 -3.81 1.02 -12.11
N GLY A 177 -4.57 2.07 -12.42
CA GLY A 177 -6.01 2.18 -12.20
C GLY A 177 -6.35 2.95 -10.92
N VAL A 178 -5.41 3.74 -10.38
CA VAL A 178 -5.69 4.65 -9.26
C VAL A 178 -6.76 5.66 -9.64
N GLY A 179 -7.57 6.09 -8.69
CA GLY A 179 -8.65 7.02 -9.02
C GLY A 179 -9.34 7.61 -7.80
N ARG A 180 -10.13 8.63 -8.07
CA ARG A 180 -10.82 9.42 -7.05
C ARG A 180 -11.94 8.62 -6.37
N VAL A 181 -12.06 8.81 -5.06
CA VAL A 181 -13.23 8.39 -4.30
C VAL A 181 -14.27 9.51 -4.20
N ASN A 182 -15.54 9.13 -4.17
CA ASN A 182 -16.65 10.03 -3.95
C ASN A 182 -17.49 9.56 -2.75
N THR A 183 -18.20 10.47 -2.13
CA THR A 183 -19.17 10.13 -1.07
C THR A 183 -20.14 9.07 -1.56
N ASN A 184 -20.44 8.08 -0.71
CA ASN A 184 -21.25 6.88 -0.96
C ASN A 184 -20.58 5.79 -1.80
N ASP A 185 -19.36 5.96 -2.27
CA ASP A 185 -18.61 4.85 -2.88
C ASP A 185 -18.40 3.71 -1.87
N VAL A 186 -18.38 2.49 -2.39
CA VAL A 186 -18.02 1.28 -1.65
C VAL A 186 -16.82 0.64 -2.31
N LEU A 187 -15.73 0.55 -1.57
CA LEU A 187 -14.51 -0.11 -2.00
C LEU A 187 -14.44 -1.53 -1.40
N LYS A 188 -14.18 -2.53 -2.23
CA LYS A 188 -13.97 -3.92 -1.82
C LYS A 188 -12.65 -4.43 -2.39
N GLY A 189 -11.76 -4.91 -1.52
CA GLY A 189 -10.49 -5.54 -1.92
C GLY A 189 -10.55 -7.05 -1.85
N THR A 190 -10.00 -7.72 -2.86
CA THR A 190 -9.85 -9.17 -2.91
C THR A 190 -8.40 -9.54 -3.21
N ILE A 191 -7.88 -10.57 -2.54
CA ILE A 191 -6.58 -11.17 -2.77
C ILE A 191 -6.78 -12.61 -3.20
N GLN A 192 -6.38 -12.96 -4.41
CA GLN A 192 -6.76 -14.22 -5.04
C GLN A 192 -8.30 -14.40 -4.94
N ASN A 193 -8.77 -15.47 -4.31
CA ASN A 193 -10.20 -15.74 -4.16
C ASN A 193 -10.75 -15.34 -2.77
N HIS A 194 -10.01 -14.51 -2.01
CA HIS A 194 -10.36 -14.16 -0.63
C HIS A 194 -10.75 -12.70 -0.48
N ASP A 195 -11.82 -12.42 0.25
CA ASP A 195 -12.25 -11.07 0.60
C ASP A 195 -11.30 -10.47 1.67
N ALA A 196 -10.61 -9.38 1.34
CA ALA A 196 -9.65 -8.76 2.24
C ALA A 196 -10.26 -7.63 3.09
N PHE A 197 -11.04 -6.75 2.48
CA PHE A 197 -11.70 -5.63 3.16
C PHE A 197 -12.92 -5.11 2.39
N LYS A 198 -13.75 -4.35 3.11
CA LYS A 198 -14.81 -3.51 2.54
C LYS A 198 -14.86 -2.19 3.28
N VAL A 199 -14.80 -1.07 2.55
CA VAL A 199 -14.80 0.29 3.11
C VAL A 199 -15.89 1.11 2.43
N LYS A 200 -16.66 1.84 3.22
CA LYS A 200 -17.63 2.85 2.74
C LYS A 200 -16.98 4.23 2.78
N ILE A 201 -17.21 5.04 1.76
CA ILE A 201 -16.73 6.42 1.68
C ILE A 201 -17.85 7.38 2.10
N LYS A 202 -17.53 8.35 2.95
CA LYS A 202 -18.46 9.38 3.44
C LYS A 202 -17.85 10.78 3.36
#